data_a895422b225d509406ec16e19958d8a5
#
_entry.id   a895422b225d509406ec16e19958d8a5
#
_cell.length_a   1.000
_cell.length_b   1.000
_cell.length_c   1.000
_cell.angle_alpha   90.00
_cell.angle_beta   90.00
_cell.angle_gamma   90.00
#
_symmetry.space_group_name_H-M   'P 1'
#
loop_
_entity.id
_entity.type
_entity.pdbx_description
1 polymer ?
#
loop_
_entity_poly.entity_id
_entity_poly.type
_entity_poly.pdbx_seq_one_letter_code
_entity_poly.pdbx_strand_id
1 'polypeptide(L)'
;MAHTIARDHPSVTVIFIDIVGFSKMCEHVKPKAVLRFLEHYFELVDKMAEEHGVTKVRTVGDGYLAVTGLMAEMGVPEDSHQHTLRSLTFGLGVLLELRDVGLKLPTGRPVRARIGLADGNVFSGVVGKTCMQYDIFGNVANLAVSFHLCFHCFHLFPHRRLD
;
A
#
# COMPACT_ATOMS: atom_id res chain seq x y z
N MET A 1 -17.83 -19.36 22.47
CA MET A 1 -16.44 -18.88 22.43
C MET A 1 -16.13 -18.49 20.98
N ALA A 2 -15.85 -17.23 20.69
CA ALA A 2 -15.43 -16.83 19.36
C ALA A 2 -14.03 -17.43 19.13
N HIS A 3 -13.90 -18.32 18.16
CA HIS A 3 -12.58 -18.82 17.76
C HIS A 3 -11.83 -17.66 17.12
N THR A 4 -10.75 -17.24 17.76
CA THR A 4 -9.80 -16.31 17.16
C THR A 4 -9.18 -17.01 15.96
N ILE A 5 -9.53 -16.57 14.75
CA ILE A 5 -8.94 -17.10 13.52
C ILE A 5 -7.61 -16.37 13.37
N ALA A 6 -6.52 -17.04 13.72
CA ALA A 6 -5.17 -16.57 13.48
C ALA A 6 -4.43 -17.58 12.59
N ARG A 7 -3.65 -17.09 11.65
CA ARG A 7 -2.85 -17.91 10.73
C ARG A 7 -1.44 -17.36 10.62
N ASP A 8 -0.45 -18.26 10.61
CA ASP A 8 0.93 -17.92 10.37
C ASP A 8 1.24 -17.97 8.87
N HIS A 9 1.98 -16.98 8.41
CA HIS A 9 2.45 -16.86 7.03
C HIS A 9 3.97 -16.73 7.07
N PRO A 10 4.72 -17.79 6.73
CA PRO A 10 6.17 -17.83 6.92
C PRO A 10 6.94 -16.93 5.94
N SER A 11 6.34 -16.59 4.80
CA SER A 11 6.99 -15.77 3.77
C SER A 11 5.95 -14.95 3.04
N VAL A 12 5.92 -13.66 3.31
CA VAL A 12 5.07 -12.67 2.64
C VAL A 12 5.85 -11.39 2.41
N THR A 13 5.50 -10.63 1.40
CA THR A 13 6.00 -9.26 1.25
C THR A 13 4.90 -8.27 1.61
N VAL A 14 5.15 -7.49 2.64
CA VAL A 14 4.26 -6.41 3.08
C VAL A 14 4.62 -5.13 2.33
N ILE A 15 3.60 -4.43 1.87
CA ILE A 15 3.69 -3.20 1.09
C ILE A 15 2.95 -2.10 1.85
N PHE A 16 3.62 -0.98 2.06
CA PHE A 16 2.98 0.22 2.60
C PHE A 16 3.20 1.39 1.66
N ILE A 17 2.11 2.02 1.23
CA ILE A 17 2.13 3.19 0.34
C ILE A 17 1.53 4.37 1.08
N ASP A 18 2.14 5.54 1.00
CA ASP A 18 1.75 6.75 1.71
C ASP A 18 1.92 7.99 0.83
N ILE A 19 1.07 9.00 1.01
CA ILE A 19 1.07 10.20 0.19
C ILE A 19 2.00 11.27 0.77
N VAL A 20 2.94 11.73 -0.02
CA VAL A 20 3.90 12.76 0.41
C VAL A 20 3.21 14.08 0.72
N GLY A 21 3.29 14.50 1.99
CA GLY A 21 2.78 15.80 2.44
C GLY A 21 1.27 15.84 2.68
N PHE A 22 0.60 14.70 2.79
CA PHE A 22 -0.84 14.61 3.02
C PHE A 22 -1.30 15.34 4.29
N SER A 23 -0.68 15.07 5.44
CA SER A 23 -1.04 15.71 6.71
C SER A 23 -1.00 17.25 6.61
N LYS A 24 0.06 17.77 6.00
CA LYS A 24 0.23 19.21 5.77
C LYS A 24 -0.82 19.78 4.81
N MET A 25 -1.26 19.02 3.83
CA MET A 25 -2.35 19.39 2.95
C MET A 25 -3.68 19.49 3.71
N CYS A 26 -3.97 18.55 4.60
CA CYS A 26 -5.21 18.50 5.37
C CYS A 26 -5.42 19.75 6.26
N GLU A 27 -4.34 20.42 6.68
CA GLU A 27 -4.42 21.67 7.45
C GLU A 27 -5.06 22.82 6.66
N HIS A 28 -5.02 22.77 5.33
CA HIS A 28 -5.39 23.89 4.45
C HIS A 28 -6.52 23.56 3.48
N VAL A 29 -7.02 22.34 3.47
CA VAL A 29 -8.02 21.85 2.52
C VAL A 29 -9.30 21.45 3.23
N LYS A 30 -10.45 21.78 2.64
CA LYS A 30 -11.76 21.39 3.19
C LYS A 30 -11.89 19.85 3.26
N PRO A 31 -12.40 19.28 4.38
CA PRO A 31 -12.50 17.83 4.57
C PRO A 31 -13.19 17.09 3.41
N LYS A 32 -14.25 17.66 2.85
CA LYS A 32 -14.98 17.09 1.71
C LYS A 32 -14.09 16.92 0.46
N ALA A 33 -13.16 17.85 0.21
CA ALA A 33 -12.24 17.76 -0.91
C ALA A 33 -11.15 16.71 -0.66
N VAL A 34 -10.71 16.56 0.60
CA VAL A 34 -9.78 15.52 1.01
C VAL A 34 -10.39 14.13 0.80
N LEU A 35 -11.64 13.92 1.26
CA LEU A 35 -12.34 12.63 1.10
C LEU A 35 -12.51 12.25 -0.38
N ARG A 36 -12.97 13.17 -1.23
CA ARG A 36 -13.10 12.92 -2.66
C ARG A 36 -11.77 12.56 -3.33
N PHE A 37 -10.70 13.23 -2.91
CA PHE A 37 -9.36 12.93 -3.41
C PHE A 37 -8.94 11.51 -2.98
N LEU A 38 -9.14 11.12 -1.72
CA LEU A 38 -8.81 9.80 -1.22
C LEU A 38 -9.62 8.70 -1.92
N GLU A 39 -10.91 8.93 -2.22
CA GLU A 39 -11.73 8.00 -3.00
C GLU A 39 -11.08 7.68 -4.35
N HIS A 40 -10.72 8.71 -5.13
CA HIS A 40 -10.07 8.50 -6.44
C HIS A 40 -8.68 7.88 -6.32
N TYR A 41 -7.92 8.29 -5.32
CA TYR A 41 -6.59 7.75 -5.08
C TYR A 41 -6.65 6.26 -4.74
N PHE A 42 -7.51 5.87 -3.80
CA PHE A 42 -7.64 4.47 -3.42
C PHE A 42 -8.28 3.62 -4.52
N GLU A 43 -9.22 4.14 -5.28
CA GLU A 43 -9.78 3.44 -6.46
C GLU A 43 -8.69 3.08 -7.47
N LEU A 44 -7.78 4.01 -7.74
CA LEU A 44 -6.63 3.76 -8.61
C LEU A 44 -5.70 2.68 -8.04
N VAL A 45 -5.35 2.79 -6.75
CA VAL A 45 -4.45 1.83 -6.11
C VAL A 45 -5.10 0.46 -5.97
N ASP A 46 -6.40 0.38 -5.70
CA ASP A 46 -7.18 -0.87 -5.62
C ASP A 46 -7.22 -1.59 -6.98
N LYS A 47 -7.44 -0.86 -8.06
CA LYS A 47 -7.37 -1.40 -9.43
C LYS A 47 -5.99 -1.99 -9.73
N MET A 48 -4.95 -1.24 -9.42
CA MET A 48 -3.56 -1.70 -9.60
C MET A 48 -3.26 -2.94 -8.75
N ALA A 49 -3.79 -3.02 -7.53
CA ALA A 49 -3.61 -4.16 -6.65
C ALA A 49 -4.26 -5.43 -7.25
N GLU A 50 -5.48 -5.30 -7.79
CA GLU A 50 -6.17 -6.39 -8.48
C GLU A 50 -5.40 -6.87 -9.71
N GLU A 51 -4.94 -5.96 -10.57
CA GLU A 51 -4.17 -6.27 -11.78
C GLU A 51 -2.85 -7.00 -11.47
N HIS A 52 -2.24 -6.71 -10.33
CA HIS A 52 -0.97 -7.32 -9.91
C HIS A 52 -1.14 -8.51 -8.95
N GLY A 53 -2.37 -8.89 -8.60
CA GLY A 53 -2.64 -9.97 -7.64
C GLY A 53 -2.10 -9.65 -6.23
N VAL A 54 -2.21 -8.40 -5.81
CA VAL A 54 -1.82 -7.92 -4.48
C VAL A 54 -3.05 -7.86 -3.59
N THR A 55 -2.95 -8.37 -2.37
CA THR A 55 -4.06 -8.39 -1.42
C THR A 55 -4.03 -7.13 -0.56
N LYS A 56 -5.05 -6.29 -0.68
CA LYS A 56 -5.26 -5.18 0.23
C LYS A 56 -5.60 -5.69 1.62
N VAL A 57 -4.92 -5.17 2.63
CA VAL A 57 -5.24 -5.45 4.04
C VAL A 57 -6.18 -4.36 4.59
N ARG A 58 -5.73 -3.11 4.55
CA ARG A 58 -6.53 -1.95 5.01
C ARG A 58 -5.91 -0.63 4.59
N THR A 59 -6.65 0.44 4.80
CA THR A 59 -6.13 1.80 4.74
C THR A 59 -5.95 2.38 6.15
N VAL A 60 -4.98 3.26 6.33
CA VAL A 60 -4.70 3.98 7.57
C VAL A 60 -4.47 5.44 7.23
N GLY A 61 -5.49 6.28 7.38
CA GLY A 61 -5.43 7.65 6.89
C GLY A 61 -5.26 7.69 5.37
N ASP A 62 -4.14 8.20 4.90
CA ASP A 62 -3.72 8.18 3.49
C ASP A 62 -2.82 6.99 3.14
N GLY A 63 -2.50 6.18 4.13
CA GLY A 63 -1.68 4.98 3.96
C GLY A 63 -2.48 3.79 3.43
N TYR A 64 -1.87 3.03 2.52
CA TYR A 64 -2.39 1.81 1.93
C TYR A 64 -1.51 0.64 2.34
N LEU A 65 -2.05 -0.28 3.12
CA LEU A 65 -1.37 -1.50 3.55
C LEU A 65 -1.84 -2.68 2.71
N ALA A 66 -0.91 -3.35 2.07
CA ALA A 66 -1.17 -4.52 1.24
C ALA A 66 -0.08 -5.59 1.43
N VAL A 67 -0.34 -6.77 0.89
CA VAL A 67 0.55 -7.92 1.05
C VAL A 67 0.47 -8.84 -0.16
N THR A 68 1.57 -9.51 -0.46
CA THR A 68 1.64 -10.65 -1.39
C THR A 68 2.16 -11.88 -0.67
N GLY A 69 1.88 -13.07 -1.22
CA GLY A 69 2.30 -14.33 -0.62
C GLY A 69 1.28 -14.99 0.29
N LEU A 70 0.12 -14.37 0.56
CA LEU A 70 -0.96 -15.00 1.34
C LEU A 70 -1.63 -16.16 0.61
N MET A 71 -1.52 -16.22 -0.73
CA MET A 71 -2.17 -17.23 -1.57
C MET A 71 -1.52 -18.62 -1.48
N ALA A 72 -0.30 -18.73 -0.98
CA ALA A 72 0.36 -20.03 -0.77
C ALA A 72 -0.46 -20.99 0.12
N GLU A 73 -1.29 -20.43 1.00
CA GLU A 73 -2.20 -21.22 1.85
C GLU A 73 -3.45 -21.74 1.13
N MET A 74 -3.79 -21.18 -0.03
CA MET A 74 -4.90 -21.66 -0.85
C MET A 74 -4.51 -22.82 -1.77
N GLY A 75 -3.32 -23.42 -1.53
CA GLY A 75 -2.82 -24.56 -2.31
C GLY A 75 -2.17 -24.18 -3.63
N VAL A 76 -1.92 -22.92 -3.85
CA VAL A 76 -1.10 -22.43 -4.98
C VAL A 76 0.31 -22.19 -4.44
N PRO A 77 1.28 -23.07 -4.72
CA PRO A 77 2.67 -22.85 -4.32
C PRO A 77 3.19 -21.60 -5.01
N GLU A 78 3.47 -20.57 -4.25
CA GLU A 78 4.13 -19.38 -4.77
C GLU A 78 5.56 -19.33 -4.23
N ASP A 79 6.53 -19.22 -5.13
CA ASP A 79 7.92 -19.00 -4.75
C ASP A 79 8.06 -17.62 -4.09
N SER A 80 8.81 -17.55 -2.99
CA SER A 80 9.08 -16.30 -2.26
C SER A 80 9.62 -15.19 -3.15
N HIS A 81 10.39 -15.51 -4.17
CA HIS A 81 10.88 -14.54 -5.15
C HIS A 81 9.76 -13.98 -6.04
N GLN A 82 8.75 -14.78 -6.36
CA GLN A 82 7.65 -14.35 -7.23
C GLN A 82 6.75 -13.32 -6.53
N HIS A 83 6.37 -13.55 -5.28
CA HIS A 83 5.54 -12.59 -4.57
C HIS A 83 6.27 -11.30 -4.25
N THR A 84 7.59 -11.35 -3.93
CA THR A 84 8.41 -10.15 -3.73
C THR A 84 8.53 -9.34 -5.03
N LEU A 85 8.77 -10.01 -6.17
CA LEU A 85 8.82 -9.35 -7.47
C LEU A 85 7.47 -8.71 -7.83
N ARG A 86 6.37 -9.39 -7.55
CA ARG A 86 5.00 -8.86 -7.74
C ARG A 86 4.75 -7.61 -6.92
N SER A 87 5.18 -7.61 -5.65
CA SER A 87 5.11 -6.43 -4.78
C SER A 87 5.90 -5.25 -5.34
N LEU A 88 7.10 -5.52 -5.85
CA LEU A 88 7.95 -4.50 -6.43
C LEU A 88 7.34 -3.93 -7.73
N THR A 89 6.85 -4.79 -8.62
CA THR A 89 6.20 -4.36 -9.88
C THR A 89 4.92 -3.58 -9.60
N PHE A 90 4.12 -4.00 -8.62
CA PHE A 90 2.97 -3.23 -8.16
C PHE A 90 3.36 -1.85 -7.66
N GLY A 91 4.33 -1.76 -6.76
CA GLY A 91 4.79 -0.47 -6.23
C GLY A 91 5.29 0.48 -7.32
N LEU A 92 6.12 -0.01 -8.24
CA LEU A 92 6.58 0.77 -9.39
C LEU A 92 5.42 1.16 -10.31
N GLY A 93 4.49 0.23 -10.56
CA GLY A 93 3.29 0.48 -11.36
C GLY A 93 2.45 1.62 -10.77
N VAL A 94 2.19 1.62 -9.46
CA VAL A 94 1.46 2.71 -8.79
C VAL A 94 2.16 4.06 -8.97
N LEU A 95 3.50 4.12 -8.83
CA LEU A 95 4.24 5.37 -9.02
C LEU A 95 4.14 5.88 -10.46
N LEU A 96 4.21 5.00 -11.44
CA LEU A 96 4.07 5.33 -12.85
C LEU A 96 2.66 5.78 -13.18
N GLU A 97 1.65 5.05 -12.72
CA GLU A 97 0.23 5.37 -12.97
C GLU A 97 -0.15 6.72 -12.36
N LEU A 98 0.25 7.01 -11.12
CA LEU A 98 0.03 8.32 -10.49
C LEU A 98 0.61 9.48 -11.31
N ARG A 99 1.76 9.26 -11.94
CA ARG A 99 2.40 10.23 -12.83
C ARG A 99 1.63 10.38 -14.15
N ASP A 100 1.29 9.26 -14.78
CA ASP A 100 0.76 9.22 -16.16
C ASP A 100 -0.72 9.68 -16.20
N VAL A 101 -1.51 9.32 -15.20
CA VAL A 101 -2.87 9.86 -15.01
C VAL A 101 -2.85 11.33 -14.61
N GLY A 102 -1.73 11.82 -14.09
CA GLY A 102 -1.58 13.21 -13.67
C GLY A 102 -2.48 13.57 -12.47
N LEU A 103 -2.73 12.62 -11.57
CA LEU A 103 -3.54 12.85 -10.37
C LEU A 103 -2.93 13.98 -9.54
N LYS A 104 -3.79 14.91 -9.13
CA LYS A 104 -3.38 16.08 -8.33
C LYS A 104 -4.01 16.05 -6.95
N LEU A 105 -3.24 16.49 -5.97
CA LEU A 105 -3.74 16.84 -4.66
C LEU A 105 -4.80 17.96 -4.79
N PRO A 106 -5.74 18.09 -3.86
CA PRO A 106 -6.68 19.23 -3.81
C PRO A 106 -6.03 20.61 -3.84
N THR A 107 -4.74 20.68 -3.53
CA THR A 107 -3.91 21.92 -3.64
C THR A 107 -3.42 22.21 -5.06
N GLY A 108 -3.72 21.33 -6.03
CA GLY A 108 -3.25 21.42 -7.43
C GLY A 108 -1.85 20.85 -7.69
N ARG A 109 -1.13 20.43 -6.66
CA ARG A 109 0.20 19.81 -6.81
C ARG A 109 0.06 18.35 -7.29
N PRO A 110 1.00 17.83 -8.09
CA PRO A 110 1.03 16.42 -8.46
C PRO A 110 1.09 15.53 -7.21
N VAL A 111 0.37 14.42 -7.25
CA VAL A 111 0.48 13.39 -6.20
C VAL A 111 1.86 12.74 -6.28
N ARG A 112 2.47 12.56 -5.14
CA ARG A 112 3.69 11.78 -4.97
C ARG A 112 3.46 10.79 -3.86
N ALA A 113 3.84 9.54 -4.07
CA ALA A 113 3.74 8.50 -3.07
C ALA A 113 5.14 8.05 -2.61
N ARG A 114 5.18 7.51 -1.40
CA ARG A 114 6.33 6.79 -0.83
C ARG A 114 5.89 5.35 -0.64
N ILE A 115 6.77 4.41 -0.94
CA ILE A 115 6.48 2.98 -0.83
C ILE A 115 7.55 2.32 0.01
N GLY A 116 7.14 1.58 1.02
CA GLY A 116 7.98 0.70 1.82
C GLY A 116 7.62 -0.75 1.54
N LEU A 117 8.63 -1.58 1.35
CA LEU A 117 8.51 -3.02 1.16
C LEU A 117 9.33 -3.74 2.22
N ALA A 118 8.77 -4.79 2.79
CA ALA A 118 9.51 -5.66 3.70
C ALA A 118 9.02 -7.11 3.53
N ASP A 119 9.97 -8.03 3.45
CA ASP A 119 9.70 -9.45 3.32
C ASP A 119 9.96 -10.19 4.64
N GLY A 120 9.15 -11.21 4.92
CA GLY A 120 9.32 -12.07 6.09
C GLY A 120 8.03 -12.70 6.59
N ASN A 121 8.05 -13.18 7.83
CA ASN A 121 6.89 -13.83 8.43
C ASN A 121 5.93 -12.83 9.08
N VAL A 122 4.66 -13.08 8.89
CA VAL A 122 3.57 -12.37 9.60
C VAL A 122 2.54 -13.39 10.09
N PHE A 123 1.73 -13.00 11.05
CA PHE A 123 0.48 -13.70 11.31
C PHE A 123 -0.70 -12.79 10.96
N SER A 124 -1.78 -13.39 10.48
CA SER A 124 -3.01 -12.68 10.16
C SER A 124 -4.13 -13.14 11.06
N GLY A 125 -5.12 -12.28 11.23
CA GLY A 125 -6.28 -12.65 12.02
C GLY A 125 -7.38 -11.60 12.00
N VAL A 126 -8.54 -11.99 12.51
CA VAL A 126 -9.67 -11.10 12.69
C VAL A 126 -9.70 -10.63 14.14
N VAL A 127 -9.61 -9.34 14.33
CA VAL A 127 -9.63 -8.69 15.65
C VAL A 127 -10.86 -7.80 15.80
N GLY A 128 -11.43 -7.80 17.00
CA GLY A 128 -12.59 -7.00 17.36
C GLY A 128 -13.80 -7.85 17.72
N LYS A 129 -14.64 -7.34 18.61
CA LYS A 129 -15.90 -7.98 19.00
C LYS A 129 -17.11 -7.37 18.29
N THR A 130 -17.16 -6.05 18.21
CA THR A 130 -18.26 -5.30 17.60
C THR A 130 -17.96 -4.93 16.14
N CYS A 131 -16.73 -4.47 15.89
CA CYS A 131 -16.21 -4.23 14.55
C CYS A 131 -15.08 -5.21 14.29
N MET A 132 -15.38 -6.29 13.60
CA MET A 132 -14.38 -7.29 13.21
C MET A 132 -13.57 -6.76 12.02
N GLN A 133 -12.26 -6.76 12.18
CA GLN A 133 -11.34 -6.32 11.14
C GLN A 133 -10.26 -7.38 10.94
N TYR A 134 -10.05 -7.78 9.70
CA TYR A 134 -8.90 -8.57 9.32
C TYR A 134 -7.66 -7.67 9.30
N ASP A 135 -6.58 -8.15 9.89
CA ASP A 135 -5.31 -7.44 9.90
C ASP A 135 -4.13 -8.42 9.89
N ILE A 136 -2.95 -7.90 9.60
CA ILE A 136 -1.68 -8.62 9.67
C ILE A 136 -0.82 -8.06 10.78
N PHE A 137 -0.11 -8.94 11.47
CA PHE A 137 0.70 -8.62 12.62
C PHE A 137 2.10 -9.22 12.46
N GLY A 138 3.10 -8.51 12.93
CA GLY A 138 4.48 -8.93 12.89
C GLY A 138 5.43 -7.76 12.68
N ASN A 139 6.71 -8.01 12.92
CA ASN A 139 7.73 -6.98 12.80
C ASN A 139 7.87 -6.47 11.35
N VAL A 140 7.59 -7.33 10.38
CA VAL A 140 7.67 -7.03 8.95
C VAL A 140 6.69 -5.92 8.54
N ALA A 141 5.46 -5.92 9.09
CA ALA A 141 4.49 -4.85 8.84
C ALA A 141 5.03 -3.50 9.34
N ASN A 142 5.64 -3.47 10.53
CA ASN A 142 6.25 -2.26 11.08
C ASN A 142 7.47 -1.80 10.28
N LEU A 143 8.27 -2.75 9.76
CA LEU A 143 9.40 -2.44 8.90
C LEU A 143 8.96 -1.81 7.58
N ALA A 144 7.94 -2.33 6.92
CA ALA A 144 7.40 -1.75 5.68
C ALA A 144 6.96 -0.29 5.91
N VAL A 145 6.25 -0.03 7.02
CA VAL A 145 5.87 1.34 7.42
C VAL A 145 7.10 2.21 7.72
N SER A 146 8.15 1.67 8.33
CA SER A 146 9.37 2.42 8.63
C SER A 146 10.18 2.73 7.39
N PHE A 147 10.29 1.80 6.46
CA PHE A 147 11.05 1.98 5.22
C PHE A 147 10.46 3.05 4.30
N HIS A 148 9.15 3.25 4.25
CA HIS A 148 8.58 4.34 3.48
C HIS A 148 9.05 5.72 3.98
N LEU A 149 9.40 5.86 5.25
CA LEU A 149 9.95 7.09 5.82
C LEU A 149 11.42 7.33 5.43
N CYS A 150 12.19 6.25 5.23
CA CYS A 150 13.62 6.33 4.88
C CYS A 150 13.85 6.66 3.40
N PHE A 151 12.97 6.23 2.50
CA PHE A 151 13.12 6.49 1.06
C PHE A 151 12.53 7.84 0.65
N HIS A 152 13.18 8.92 1.08
CA HIS A 152 12.90 10.28 0.61
C HIS A 152 13.38 10.56 -0.81
N CYS A 153 13.90 9.56 -1.51
CA CYS A 153 14.56 9.71 -2.79
C CYS A 153 14.13 8.68 -3.81
N PHE A 154 13.09 8.98 -4.57
CA PHE A 154 13.14 8.63 -5.97
C PHE A 154 12.80 9.87 -6.81
N HIS A 155 13.79 10.76 -6.94
CA HIS A 155 13.95 11.62 -8.11
C HIS A 155 14.46 10.74 -9.25
N LEU A 156 13.69 9.76 -9.68
CA LEU A 156 14.17 8.79 -10.66
C LEU A 156 13.98 9.22 -12.11
N PHE A 157 13.38 10.37 -12.39
CA PHE A 157 13.41 10.89 -13.76
C PHE A 157 13.36 12.42 -13.76
N PRO A 158 14.39 13.08 -14.33
CA PRO A 158 14.26 14.48 -14.70
C PRO A 158 13.14 14.61 -15.75
N HIS A 159 12.29 15.63 -15.60
CA HIS A 159 11.35 16.03 -16.62
C HIS A 159 12.08 16.15 -17.98
N ARG A 160 11.96 15.16 -18.86
CA ARG A 160 12.15 15.39 -20.27
C ARG A 160 10.91 16.14 -20.75
N ARG A 161 11.06 17.43 -20.98
CA ARG A 161 10.18 18.13 -21.92
C ARG A 161 10.34 17.41 -23.25
N LEU A 162 9.28 16.85 -23.76
CA LEU A 162 9.16 16.56 -25.19
C LEU A 162 8.72 17.89 -25.79
N ASP A 163 9.66 18.58 -26.42
CA ASP A 163 9.37 19.67 -27.34
C ASP A 163 8.71 19.09 -28.60
#